data_f53d476f7ae26346446bd70a5f324da5
#
_entry.id   f53d476f7ae26346446bd70a5f324da5
#
_cell.length_a   1.000
_cell.length_b   1.000
_cell.length_c   1.000
_cell.angle_alpha   90.00
_cell.angle_beta   90.00
_cell.angle_gamma   90.00
#
_symmetry.space_group_name_H-M   'P 1'
#
loop_
_entity.id
_entity.type
_entity.pdbx_description
1 polymer ?
#
loop_
_entity_poly.entity_id
_entity_poly.type
_entity_poly.pdbx_seq_one_letter_code
_entity_poly.pdbx_strand_id
1 'polypeptide(L)'
;MANIYKGTLGLIGNTPLVEVTNVEKNLGLEATVLVKLEYFNPAGSVKDRIAKAMSEDAEEKGILKEGSVIIEPTSGNTGIGLASIAAVKGYRIILTMPETMSVERRNILKAYGAELVLTEGAKGMKGAIAKAEELAKEIPNSFIPGQFVNPANPEVHRKTTGPEIWKDTDGNVDIFIAGVGTGGTLTGTGEYLKSQNPNVKVVAVEPASSPVLSEGKGGPHKIQGIGAGFVPEVLNTKIYDEIIKIENEDAFATAKLLAKQEGVLVGISSGAALHAAIEQAKLPENKGRTIVVLLPDTGDRYYSTPLFTE
;
A
#
# COMPACT_ATOMS: atom_id res chain seq x y z
N MET A 1 30.59 14.08 -2.79
CA MET A 1 30.32 13.58 -1.42
C MET A 1 29.94 12.12 -1.52
N ALA A 2 30.33 11.27 -0.56
CA ALA A 2 29.97 9.86 -0.57
C ALA A 2 28.47 9.72 -0.34
N ASN A 3 27.82 8.89 -1.17
CA ASN A 3 26.38 8.58 -1.05
C ASN A 3 26.20 7.26 -0.27
N ILE A 4 26.46 7.30 1.04
CA ILE A 4 26.39 6.14 1.94
C ILE A 4 25.29 6.39 2.96
N TYR A 5 24.27 5.52 2.96
CA TYR A 5 23.21 5.53 3.96
C TYR A 5 23.66 4.85 5.24
N LYS A 6 23.38 5.47 6.38
CA LYS A 6 23.63 4.86 7.70
C LYS A 6 22.37 4.11 8.16
N GLY A 7 22.30 2.82 7.78
CA GLY A 7 21.16 1.98 8.07
C GLY A 7 20.04 2.07 7.02
N THR A 8 19.15 1.08 7.05
CA THR A 8 18.13 0.88 6.01
C THR A 8 16.93 1.83 6.13
N LEU A 9 16.69 2.42 7.31
CA LEU A 9 15.56 3.35 7.51
C LEU A 9 15.64 4.60 6.63
N GLY A 10 16.86 5.02 6.26
CA GLY A 10 17.11 6.14 5.34
C GLY A 10 16.76 5.85 3.88
N LEU A 11 16.57 4.57 3.54
CA LEU A 11 16.19 4.14 2.18
C LEU A 11 14.67 4.16 1.94
N ILE A 12 13.87 4.29 3.00
CA ILE A 12 12.40 4.31 2.88
C ILE A 12 11.96 5.63 2.25
N GLY A 13 11.16 5.53 1.20
CA GLY A 13 10.73 6.67 0.41
C GLY A 13 11.66 6.99 -0.75
N ASN A 14 11.48 8.16 -1.36
CA ASN A 14 12.19 8.59 -2.58
C ASN A 14 12.16 7.51 -3.68
N THR A 15 11.04 6.84 -3.81
CA THR A 15 10.82 5.80 -4.81
C THR A 15 10.71 6.41 -6.22
N PRO A 16 11.14 5.70 -7.27
CA PRO A 16 11.15 6.26 -8.61
C PRO A 16 9.74 6.41 -9.20
N LEU A 17 9.57 7.42 -10.05
CA LEU A 17 8.53 7.50 -11.06
C LEU A 17 9.07 6.98 -12.39
N VAL A 18 8.27 6.17 -13.08
CA VAL A 18 8.63 5.61 -14.39
C VAL A 18 7.48 5.85 -15.36
N GLU A 19 7.77 6.38 -16.54
CA GLU A 19 6.82 6.48 -17.65
C GLU A 19 6.71 5.12 -18.35
N VAL A 20 5.48 4.64 -18.55
CA VAL A 20 5.23 3.32 -19.15
C VAL A 20 5.09 3.44 -20.67
N THR A 21 6.18 3.85 -21.31
CA THR A 21 6.22 4.23 -22.74
C THR A 21 5.82 3.13 -23.70
N ASN A 22 6.14 1.87 -23.40
CA ASN A 22 5.72 0.73 -24.24
C ASN A 22 4.22 0.44 -24.09
N VAL A 23 3.68 0.55 -22.88
CA VAL A 23 2.23 0.40 -22.63
C VAL A 23 1.47 1.51 -23.36
N GLU A 24 1.91 2.77 -23.23
CA GLU A 24 1.30 3.92 -23.92
C GLU A 24 1.29 3.71 -25.44
N LYS A 25 2.43 3.38 -26.00
CA LYS A 25 2.57 3.13 -27.44
C LYS A 25 1.70 1.97 -27.94
N ASN A 26 1.73 0.84 -27.22
CA ASN A 26 1.04 -0.37 -27.69
C ASN A 26 -0.48 -0.27 -27.54
N LEU A 27 -0.96 0.54 -26.60
CA LEU A 27 -2.39 0.80 -26.41
C LEU A 27 -2.88 2.09 -27.09
N GLY A 28 -1.98 2.85 -27.73
CA GLY A 28 -2.31 4.10 -28.41
C GLY A 28 -2.82 5.18 -27.44
N LEU A 29 -2.27 5.24 -26.23
CA LEU A 29 -2.66 6.23 -25.22
C LEU A 29 -2.08 7.60 -25.62
N GLU A 30 -2.89 8.64 -25.48
CA GLU A 30 -2.47 10.02 -25.74
C GLU A 30 -2.22 10.83 -24.45
N ALA A 31 -2.36 10.19 -23.28
CA ALA A 31 -1.97 10.70 -21.97
C ALA A 31 -0.62 10.10 -21.56
N THR A 32 0.14 10.81 -20.74
CA THR A 32 1.35 10.31 -20.11
C THR A 32 0.99 9.54 -18.83
N VAL A 33 1.42 8.30 -18.71
CA VAL A 33 1.16 7.44 -17.54
C VAL A 33 2.45 7.18 -16.78
N LEU A 34 2.54 7.72 -15.57
CA LEU A 34 3.67 7.60 -14.66
C LEU A 34 3.34 6.65 -13.52
N VAL A 35 4.16 5.64 -13.31
CA VAL A 35 4.00 4.66 -12.21
C VAL A 35 4.98 4.97 -11.08
N LYS A 36 4.47 5.13 -9.86
CA LYS A 36 5.27 5.30 -8.63
C LYS A 36 5.57 3.91 -8.07
N LEU A 37 6.82 3.46 -8.19
CA LEU A 37 7.23 2.09 -7.88
C LEU A 37 7.59 1.94 -6.39
N GLU A 38 6.61 1.65 -5.54
CA GLU A 38 6.79 1.54 -4.10
C GLU A 38 7.54 0.27 -3.65
N TYR A 39 7.74 -0.71 -4.53
CA TYR A 39 8.57 -1.87 -4.20
C TYR A 39 10.06 -1.56 -4.07
N PHE A 40 10.51 -0.36 -4.45
CA PHE A 40 11.87 0.12 -4.19
C PHE A 40 12.12 0.45 -2.71
N ASN A 41 11.10 0.50 -1.88
CA ASN A 41 11.31 0.53 -0.44
C ASN A 41 12.02 -0.76 0.05
N PRO A 42 12.85 -0.72 1.10
CA PRO A 42 13.71 -1.85 1.52
C PRO A 42 12.97 -3.15 1.81
N ALA A 43 11.80 -3.07 2.43
CA ALA A 43 10.96 -4.25 2.67
C ALA A 43 9.95 -4.51 1.54
N GLY A 44 10.07 -3.80 0.41
CA GLY A 44 9.43 -4.09 -0.87
C GLY A 44 8.00 -3.60 -1.02
N SER A 45 7.54 -2.63 -0.24
CA SER A 45 6.19 -2.07 -0.43
C SER A 45 6.02 -0.65 0.11
N VAL A 46 4.90 -0.02 -0.29
CA VAL A 46 4.44 1.27 0.25
C VAL A 46 4.25 1.26 1.77
N LYS A 47 4.04 0.10 2.37
CA LYS A 47 3.79 -0.06 3.81
C LYS A 47 5.03 0.17 4.67
N ASP A 48 6.21 0.15 4.10
CA ASP A 48 7.44 0.53 4.80
C ASP A 48 7.34 1.96 5.34
N ARG A 49 6.71 2.85 4.58
CA ARG A 49 6.49 4.25 4.98
C ARG A 49 5.63 4.35 6.24
N ILE A 50 4.48 3.67 6.27
CA ILE A 50 3.59 3.73 7.43
C ILE A 50 4.15 2.96 8.63
N ALA A 51 4.85 1.86 8.39
CA ALA A 51 5.49 1.09 9.46
C ALA A 51 6.52 1.95 10.21
N LYS A 52 7.37 2.68 9.45
CA LYS A 52 8.31 3.64 10.02
C LYS A 52 7.58 4.75 10.76
N ALA A 53 6.62 5.42 10.11
CA ALA A 53 5.94 6.58 10.66
C ALA A 53 5.15 6.27 11.93
N MET A 54 4.39 5.18 11.96
CA MET A 54 3.63 4.78 13.15
C MET A 54 4.55 4.40 14.32
N SER A 55 5.70 3.79 14.04
CA SER A 55 6.69 3.45 15.06
C SER A 55 7.37 4.70 15.62
N GLU A 56 7.81 5.61 14.75
CA GLU A 56 8.48 6.85 15.16
C GLU A 56 7.53 7.80 15.90
N ASP A 57 6.29 7.94 15.46
CA ASP A 57 5.25 8.69 16.18
C ASP A 57 5.00 8.15 17.59
N ALA A 58 4.98 6.81 17.72
CA ALA A 58 4.82 6.16 19.03
C ALA A 58 6.05 6.34 19.93
N GLU A 59 7.26 6.36 19.36
CA GLU A 59 8.50 6.68 20.08
C GLU A 59 8.50 8.13 20.58
N GLU A 60 8.15 9.09 19.72
CA GLU A 60 8.06 10.51 20.08
C GLU A 60 7.03 10.76 21.22
N LYS A 61 5.95 10.01 21.24
CA LYS A 61 4.93 10.07 22.28
C LYS A 61 5.29 9.28 23.55
N GLY A 62 6.43 8.58 23.56
CA GLY A 62 6.86 7.74 24.69
C GLY A 62 6.00 6.48 24.87
N ILE A 63 5.19 6.11 23.89
CA ILE A 63 4.37 4.87 23.90
C ILE A 63 5.25 3.67 23.56
N LEU A 64 6.08 3.80 22.52
CA LEU A 64 7.03 2.78 22.09
C LEU A 64 8.43 3.17 22.62
N LYS A 65 9.05 2.29 23.41
CA LYS A 65 10.35 2.51 24.05
C LYS A 65 11.11 1.21 24.17
N GLU A 66 12.33 1.27 24.62
CA GLU A 66 13.15 0.06 24.85
C GLU A 66 12.39 -0.96 25.70
N GLY A 67 12.38 -2.23 25.25
CA GLY A 67 11.64 -3.31 25.87
C GLY A 67 10.14 -3.36 25.55
N SER A 68 9.63 -2.42 24.73
CA SER A 68 8.25 -2.50 24.23
C SER A 68 8.08 -3.62 23.22
N VAL A 69 6.83 -4.10 23.11
CA VAL A 69 6.43 -5.15 22.15
C VAL A 69 5.43 -4.58 21.16
N ILE A 70 5.73 -4.66 19.87
CA ILE A 70 4.80 -4.30 18.80
C ILE A 70 3.89 -5.50 18.55
N ILE A 71 2.58 -5.28 18.52
CA ILE A 71 1.59 -6.32 18.22
C ILE A 71 0.68 -5.78 17.11
N GLU A 72 0.55 -6.49 15.98
CA GLU A 72 -0.35 -6.07 14.90
C GLU A 72 -1.09 -7.26 14.29
N PRO A 73 -2.42 -7.15 14.12
CA PRO A 73 -3.21 -8.17 13.41
C PRO A 73 -3.07 -7.96 11.90
N THR A 74 -2.07 -8.58 11.30
CA THR A 74 -1.82 -8.47 9.85
C THR A 74 -0.94 -9.59 9.33
N SER A 75 -1.20 -10.02 8.12
CA SER A 75 -0.37 -10.94 7.35
C SER A 75 0.17 -10.31 6.07
N GLY A 76 -0.18 -9.05 5.84
CA GLY A 76 0.16 -8.33 4.61
C GLY A 76 1.44 -7.51 4.70
N ASN A 77 1.55 -6.59 3.76
CA ASN A 77 2.73 -5.72 3.63
C ASN A 77 2.99 -4.86 4.87
N THR A 78 1.95 -4.50 5.62
CA THR A 78 2.12 -3.77 6.89
C THR A 78 2.90 -4.60 7.92
N GLY A 79 2.58 -5.89 8.04
CA GLY A 79 3.32 -6.79 8.92
C GLY A 79 4.79 -6.93 8.51
N ILE A 80 5.06 -7.02 7.21
CA ILE A 80 6.42 -7.08 6.67
C ILE A 80 7.18 -5.79 6.96
N GLY A 81 6.56 -4.63 6.71
CA GLY A 81 7.15 -3.33 7.03
C GLY A 81 7.44 -3.18 8.52
N LEU A 82 6.47 -3.50 9.39
CA LEU A 82 6.65 -3.43 10.85
C LEU A 82 7.74 -4.40 11.34
N ALA A 83 7.80 -5.62 10.79
CA ALA A 83 8.84 -6.59 11.16
C ALA A 83 10.24 -6.09 10.75
N SER A 84 10.37 -5.47 9.58
CA SER A 84 11.61 -4.83 9.13
C SER A 84 12.03 -3.69 10.06
N ILE A 85 11.09 -2.80 10.43
CA ILE A 85 11.36 -1.69 11.37
C ILE A 85 11.76 -2.23 12.74
N ALA A 86 11.03 -3.23 13.26
CA ALA A 86 11.32 -3.86 14.55
C ALA A 86 12.72 -4.47 14.58
N ALA A 87 13.12 -5.17 13.51
CA ALA A 87 14.46 -5.74 13.38
C ALA A 87 15.55 -4.67 13.44
N VAL A 88 15.38 -3.54 12.74
CA VAL A 88 16.36 -2.44 12.73
C VAL A 88 16.44 -1.72 14.07
N LYS A 89 15.30 -1.51 14.72
CA LYS A 89 15.20 -0.76 15.98
C LYS A 89 15.35 -1.61 17.25
N GLY A 90 15.42 -2.94 17.10
CA GLY A 90 15.59 -3.88 18.23
C GLY A 90 14.31 -4.13 19.02
N TYR A 91 13.13 -3.93 18.44
CA TYR A 91 11.86 -4.22 19.09
C TYR A 91 11.46 -5.69 18.90
N ARG A 92 10.86 -6.26 19.92
CA ARG A 92 10.09 -7.50 19.80
C ARG A 92 8.80 -7.21 19.04
N ILE A 93 8.42 -8.09 18.10
CA ILE A 93 7.19 -7.94 17.35
C ILE A 93 6.42 -9.26 17.29
N ILE A 94 5.13 -9.21 17.54
CA ILE A 94 4.19 -10.32 17.45
C ILE A 94 3.13 -9.97 16.39
N LEU A 95 2.97 -10.82 15.39
CA LEU A 95 1.97 -10.66 14.36
C LEU A 95 0.91 -11.76 14.48
N THR A 96 -0.34 -11.36 14.59
CA THR A 96 -1.46 -12.30 14.65
C THR A 96 -2.12 -12.40 13.28
N MET A 97 -2.41 -13.60 12.83
CA MET A 97 -3.00 -13.85 11.52
C MET A 97 -3.72 -15.20 11.45
N PRO A 98 -4.71 -15.35 10.57
CA PRO A 98 -5.33 -16.64 10.32
C PRO A 98 -4.32 -17.68 9.80
N GLU A 99 -4.46 -18.92 10.22
CA GLU A 99 -3.61 -20.03 9.77
C GLU A 99 -3.69 -20.33 8.26
N THR A 100 -4.70 -19.79 7.59
CA THR A 100 -4.91 -19.89 6.14
C THR A 100 -3.98 -18.99 5.31
N MET A 101 -3.19 -18.13 5.96
CA MET A 101 -2.24 -17.26 5.28
C MET A 101 -1.11 -18.05 4.63
N SER A 102 -0.65 -17.57 3.47
CA SER A 102 0.36 -18.27 2.67
C SER A 102 1.67 -18.53 3.44
N VAL A 103 2.30 -19.65 3.13
CA VAL A 103 3.56 -20.03 3.75
C VAL A 103 4.67 -19.04 3.43
N GLU A 104 4.68 -18.48 2.20
CA GLU A 104 5.65 -17.49 1.75
C GLU A 104 5.61 -16.24 2.64
N ARG A 105 4.43 -15.72 2.91
CA ARG A 105 4.26 -14.54 3.80
C ARG A 105 4.75 -14.84 5.21
N ARG A 106 4.39 -16.01 5.75
CA ARG A 106 4.86 -16.44 7.08
C ARG A 106 6.38 -16.57 7.14
N ASN A 107 6.99 -17.08 6.08
CA ASN A 107 8.46 -17.23 6.00
C ASN A 107 9.17 -15.87 5.94
N ILE A 108 8.66 -14.91 5.17
CA ILE A 108 9.20 -13.53 5.12
C ILE A 108 9.17 -12.90 6.52
N LEU A 109 8.03 -12.99 7.22
CA LEU A 109 7.88 -12.41 8.56
C LEU A 109 8.84 -13.04 9.57
N LYS A 110 8.98 -14.38 9.55
CA LYS A 110 9.95 -15.10 10.40
C LYS A 110 11.39 -14.73 10.08
N ALA A 111 11.72 -14.49 8.81
CA ALA A 111 13.07 -14.07 8.40
C ALA A 111 13.47 -12.71 9.00
N TYR A 112 12.51 -11.82 9.23
CA TYR A 112 12.72 -10.56 9.97
C TYR A 112 12.73 -10.74 11.51
N GLY A 113 12.52 -11.96 12.02
CA GLY A 113 12.49 -12.24 13.45
C GLY A 113 11.13 -12.02 14.12
N ALA A 114 10.04 -11.86 13.37
CA ALA A 114 8.71 -11.69 13.94
C ALA A 114 8.19 -13.02 14.55
N GLU A 115 7.57 -12.92 15.72
CA GLU A 115 6.80 -14.00 16.32
C GLU A 115 5.42 -14.05 15.67
N LEU A 116 5.00 -15.24 15.21
CA LEU A 116 3.70 -15.42 14.57
C LEU A 116 2.75 -16.14 15.49
N VAL A 117 1.58 -15.58 15.73
CA VAL A 117 0.48 -16.21 16.44
C VAL A 117 -0.63 -16.50 15.44
N LEU A 118 -0.77 -17.77 15.08
CA LEU A 118 -1.79 -18.22 14.14
C LEU A 118 -3.13 -18.39 14.86
N THR A 119 -4.19 -17.88 14.27
CA THR A 119 -5.55 -18.00 14.75
C THR A 119 -6.36 -18.93 13.84
N GLU A 120 -7.46 -19.47 14.38
CA GLU A 120 -8.36 -20.34 13.65
C GLU A 120 -8.82 -19.72 12.34
N GLY A 121 -8.61 -20.43 11.22
CA GLY A 121 -8.90 -19.92 9.87
C GLY A 121 -10.35 -19.48 9.66
N ALA A 122 -11.30 -20.23 10.27
CA ALA A 122 -12.74 -19.90 10.18
C ALA A 122 -13.10 -18.52 10.77
N LYS A 123 -12.30 -17.99 11.70
CA LYS A 123 -12.52 -16.67 12.31
C LYS A 123 -11.95 -15.53 11.49
N GLY A 124 -11.15 -15.83 10.46
CA GLY A 124 -10.55 -14.83 9.58
C GLY A 124 -9.81 -13.71 10.34
N MET A 125 -9.79 -12.51 9.78
CA MET A 125 -9.14 -11.36 10.40
C MET A 125 -9.76 -10.92 11.72
N LYS A 126 -11.06 -11.17 11.94
CA LYS A 126 -11.70 -10.89 13.24
C LYS A 126 -11.06 -11.68 14.38
N GLY A 127 -10.72 -12.96 14.13
CA GLY A 127 -9.99 -13.79 15.08
C GLY A 127 -8.58 -13.27 15.36
N ALA A 128 -7.87 -12.81 14.33
CA ALA A 128 -6.55 -12.23 14.48
C ALA A 128 -6.57 -10.93 15.29
N ILE A 129 -7.53 -10.05 15.04
CA ILE A 129 -7.72 -8.80 15.80
C ILE A 129 -7.99 -9.09 17.27
N ALA A 130 -8.95 -9.98 17.57
CA ALA A 130 -9.28 -10.34 18.95
C ALA A 130 -8.05 -10.92 19.69
N LYS A 131 -7.22 -11.73 18.99
CA LYS A 131 -6.00 -12.28 19.57
C LYS A 131 -4.92 -11.22 19.82
N ALA A 132 -4.79 -10.25 18.93
CA ALA A 132 -3.88 -9.12 19.14
C ALA A 132 -4.28 -8.28 20.36
N GLU A 133 -5.57 -8.01 20.53
CA GLU A 133 -6.10 -7.29 21.69
C GLU A 133 -5.94 -8.06 23.00
N GLU A 134 -6.11 -9.38 22.97
CA GLU A 134 -5.86 -10.28 24.12
C GLU A 134 -4.39 -10.19 24.53
N LEU A 135 -3.46 -10.40 23.59
CA LEU A 135 -2.03 -10.32 23.84
C LEU A 135 -1.60 -8.94 24.35
N ALA A 136 -2.18 -7.87 23.82
CA ALA A 136 -1.88 -6.51 24.27
C ALA A 136 -2.30 -6.25 25.73
N LYS A 137 -3.32 -6.94 26.24
CA LYS A 137 -3.72 -6.87 27.66
C LYS A 137 -2.80 -7.72 28.55
N GLU A 138 -2.25 -8.82 28.05
CA GLU A 138 -1.40 -9.73 28.79
C GLU A 138 0.07 -9.29 28.83
N ILE A 139 0.54 -8.62 27.77
CA ILE A 139 1.94 -8.23 27.60
C ILE A 139 2.12 -6.75 28.00
N PRO A 140 2.80 -6.46 29.12
CA PRO A 140 3.10 -5.10 29.51
C PRO A 140 3.92 -4.35 28.45
N ASN A 141 3.72 -3.05 28.34
CA ASN A 141 4.41 -2.18 27.37
C ASN A 141 4.22 -2.62 25.92
N SER A 142 3.09 -3.25 25.59
CA SER A 142 2.74 -3.53 24.21
C SER A 142 2.12 -2.32 23.50
N PHE A 143 2.33 -2.27 22.19
CA PHE A 143 1.81 -1.22 21.30
C PHE A 143 1.19 -1.86 20.06
N ILE A 144 -0.06 -1.48 19.76
CA ILE A 144 -0.75 -1.84 18.52
C ILE A 144 -0.72 -0.61 17.61
N PRO A 145 0.03 -0.66 16.49
CA PRO A 145 0.11 0.46 15.54
C PRO A 145 -1.24 0.90 14.97
N GLY A 146 -2.12 -0.03 14.62
CA GLY A 146 -3.49 0.26 14.21
C GLY A 146 -3.59 0.99 12.86
N GLN A 147 -3.12 0.36 11.79
CA GLN A 147 -3.00 0.99 10.46
C GLN A 147 -4.28 1.65 9.91
N PHE A 148 -5.46 1.21 10.34
CA PHE A 148 -6.75 1.72 9.84
C PHE A 148 -7.26 2.96 10.59
N VAL A 149 -6.69 3.25 11.75
CA VAL A 149 -7.13 4.33 12.66
C VAL A 149 -6.01 5.31 13.02
N ASN A 150 -4.75 4.94 12.79
CA ASN A 150 -3.59 5.73 13.19
C ASN A 150 -3.34 6.89 12.22
N PRO A 151 -3.40 8.16 12.68
CA PRO A 151 -3.21 9.33 11.82
C PRO A 151 -1.80 9.46 11.24
N ALA A 152 -0.79 8.81 11.81
CA ALA A 152 0.56 8.77 11.25
C ALA A 152 0.60 8.12 9.86
N ASN A 153 -0.38 7.26 9.54
CA ASN A 153 -0.52 6.62 8.24
C ASN A 153 -0.75 7.66 7.11
N PRO A 154 -1.86 8.40 7.03
CA PRO A 154 -2.02 9.42 5.98
C PRO A 154 -0.96 10.54 6.09
N GLU A 155 -0.53 10.86 7.30
CA GLU A 155 0.44 11.94 7.51
C GLU A 155 1.80 11.68 6.85
N VAL A 156 2.32 10.45 6.88
CA VAL A 156 3.59 10.14 6.19
C VAL A 156 3.45 10.31 4.68
N HIS A 157 2.31 10.02 4.09
CA HIS A 157 2.06 10.22 2.66
C HIS A 157 1.93 11.70 2.31
N ARG A 158 1.33 12.50 3.19
CA ARG A 158 1.28 13.97 3.04
C ARG A 158 2.68 14.59 3.12
N LYS A 159 3.56 14.05 3.96
CA LYS A 159 4.93 14.55 4.16
C LYS A 159 5.96 14.01 3.18
N THR A 160 5.72 12.87 2.55
CA THR A 160 6.71 12.18 1.72
C THR A 160 6.20 11.84 0.32
N THR A 161 5.25 10.96 0.18
CA THR A 161 4.76 10.46 -1.12
C THR A 161 4.23 11.58 -2.01
N GLY A 162 3.40 12.46 -1.46
CA GLY A 162 2.85 13.62 -2.18
C GLY A 162 3.94 14.58 -2.65
N PRO A 163 4.83 15.07 -1.75
CA PRO A 163 5.97 15.91 -2.11
C PRO A 163 6.91 15.28 -3.14
N GLU A 164 7.20 13.98 -3.03
CA GLU A 164 8.03 13.26 -4.00
C GLU A 164 7.40 13.31 -5.40
N ILE A 165 6.12 12.96 -5.52
CA ILE A 165 5.40 12.99 -6.80
C ILE A 165 5.41 14.39 -7.39
N TRP A 166 5.08 15.40 -6.59
CA TRP A 166 5.05 16.79 -7.03
C TRP A 166 6.41 17.27 -7.55
N LYS A 167 7.46 16.98 -6.80
CA LYS A 167 8.84 17.34 -7.17
C LYS A 167 9.29 16.62 -8.44
N ASP A 168 9.07 15.30 -8.51
CA ASP A 168 9.58 14.46 -9.60
C ASP A 168 8.85 14.72 -10.93
N THR A 169 7.69 15.37 -10.88
CA THR A 169 6.91 15.80 -12.06
C THR A 169 7.04 17.29 -12.37
N ASP A 170 7.86 18.05 -11.63
CA ASP A 170 7.90 19.51 -11.69
C ASP A 170 6.50 20.14 -11.53
N GLY A 171 5.63 19.51 -10.72
CA GLY A 171 4.27 19.93 -10.47
C GLY A 171 3.27 19.59 -11.59
N ASN A 172 3.69 18.85 -12.60
CA ASN A 172 2.82 18.46 -13.71
C ASN A 172 2.07 17.16 -13.41
N VAL A 173 1.04 17.25 -12.58
CA VAL A 173 0.14 16.15 -12.21
C VAL A 173 -1.30 16.58 -12.44
N ASP A 174 -2.01 15.92 -13.36
CA ASP A 174 -3.43 16.16 -13.62
C ASP A 174 -4.31 15.18 -12.86
N ILE A 175 -3.90 13.89 -12.78
CA ILE A 175 -4.68 12.83 -12.17
C ILE A 175 -3.76 11.99 -11.28
N PHE A 176 -4.17 11.74 -10.04
CA PHE A 176 -3.51 10.80 -9.12
C PHE A 176 -4.43 9.63 -8.82
N ILE A 177 -3.91 8.42 -8.96
CA ILE A 177 -4.67 7.16 -8.80
C ILE A 177 -4.00 6.27 -7.77
N ALA A 178 -4.77 5.76 -6.82
CA ALA A 178 -4.29 4.75 -5.87
C ALA A 178 -5.39 3.79 -5.43
N GLY A 179 -5.02 2.53 -5.20
CA GLY A 179 -5.88 1.54 -4.58
C GLY A 179 -6.14 1.82 -3.10
N VAL A 180 -7.34 1.56 -2.63
CA VAL A 180 -7.75 1.83 -1.26
C VAL A 180 -7.74 0.55 -0.42
N GLY A 181 -6.67 0.38 0.37
CA GLY A 181 -6.61 -0.59 1.47
C GLY A 181 -6.99 0.09 2.79
N THR A 182 -6.03 0.76 3.44
CA THR A 182 -6.30 1.63 4.59
C THR A 182 -6.79 3.03 4.20
N GLY A 183 -6.55 3.42 2.95
CA GLY A 183 -6.86 4.76 2.47
C GLY A 183 -5.81 5.83 2.79
N GLY A 184 -4.78 5.51 3.58
CA GLY A 184 -3.76 6.48 3.98
C GLY A 184 -2.97 7.04 2.81
N THR A 185 -2.60 6.21 1.84
CA THR A 185 -1.89 6.63 0.62
C THR A 185 -2.72 7.65 -0.18
N LEU A 186 -3.97 7.29 -0.47
CA LEU A 186 -4.87 8.16 -1.24
C LEU A 186 -5.13 9.48 -0.52
N THR A 187 -5.41 9.40 0.80
CA THR A 187 -5.68 10.57 1.65
C THR A 187 -4.48 11.51 1.71
N GLY A 188 -3.36 11.05 2.21
CA GLY A 188 -2.21 11.93 2.45
C GLY A 188 -1.61 12.49 1.17
N THR A 189 -1.46 11.64 0.14
CA THR A 189 -0.95 12.07 -1.16
C THR A 189 -1.93 13.02 -1.86
N GLY A 190 -3.21 12.65 -1.89
CA GLY A 190 -4.26 13.47 -2.52
C GLY A 190 -4.41 14.84 -1.87
N GLU A 191 -4.41 14.91 -0.53
CA GLU A 191 -4.46 16.17 0.21
C GLU A 191 -3.26 17.06 -0.10
N TYR A 192 -2.04 16.49 -0.15
CA TYR A 192 -0.86 17.25 -0.52
C TYR A 192 -0.96 17.78 -1.96
N LEU A 193 -1.26 16.92 -2.94
CA LEU A 193 -1.34 17.31 -4.34
C LEU A 193 -2.41 18.39 -4.57
N LYS A 194 -3.60 18.24 -3.98
CA LYS A 194 -4.66 19.28 -4.06
C LYS A 194 -4.30 20.55 -3.33
N SER A 195 -3.45 20.52 -2.30
CA SER A 195 -2.94 21.73 -1.66
C SER A 195 -2.00 22.53 -2.57
N GLN A 196 -1.29 21.85 -3.49
CA GLN A 196 -0.42 22.49 -4.48
C GLN A 196 -1.21 22.96 -5.71
N ASN A 197 -2.12 22.11 -6.20
CA ASN A 197 -3.02 22.42 -7.30
C ASN A 197 -4.40 21.80 -7.04
N PRO A 198 -5.42 22.60 -6.68
CA PRO A 198 -6.77 22.11 -6.37
C PRO A 198 -7.48 21.42 -7.54
N ASN A 199 -6.98 21.58 -8.77
CA ASN A 199 -7.54 20.94 -9.97
C ASN A 199 -7.02 19.50 -10.19
N VAL A 200 -6.08 19.01 -9.38
CA VAL A 200 -5.66 17.61 -9.45
C VAL A 200 -6.85 16.70 -9.14
N LYS A 201 -7.18 15.83 -10.10
CA LYS A 201 -8.21 14.81 -9.93
C LYS A 201 -7.63 13.64 -9.14
N VAL A 202 -8.28 13.23 -8.06
CA VAL A 202 -7.89 12.08 -7.24
C VAL A 202 -8.87 10.94 -7.48
N VAL A 203 -8.34 9.77 -7.87
CA VAL A 203 -9.14 8.59 -8.22
C VAL A 203 -8.85 7.46 -7.26
N ALA A 204 -9.90 6.99 -6.59
CA ALA A 204 -9.85 5.82 -5.72
C ALA A 204 -10.11 4.54 -6.53
N VAL A 205 -9.37 3.48 -6.23
CA VAL A 205 -9.59 2.16 -6.83
C VAL A 205 -10.03 1.17 -5.77
N GLU A 206 -11.12 0.46 -6.03
CA GLU A 206 -11.66 -0.60 -5.19
C GLU A 206 -12.00 -1.87 -6.01
N PRO A 207 -12.06 -3.06 -5.39
CA PRO A 207 -12.49 -4.28 -6.08
C PRO A 207 -13.97 -4.21 -6.47
N ALA A 208 -14.32 -4.59 -7.69
CA ALA A 208 -15.70 -4.57 -8.18
C ALA A 208 -16.63 -5.48 -7.38
N SER A 209 -16.12 -6.60 -6.86
CA SER A 209 -16.89 -7.52 -5.99
C SER A 209 -16.94 -7.09 -4.52
N SER A 210 -16.25 -6.00 -4.14
CA SER A 210 -16.27 -5.41 -2.79
C SER A 210 -16.36 -3.89 -2.85
N PRO A 211 -17.44 -3.33 -3.47
CA PRO A 211 -17.57 -1.89 -3.75
C PRO A 211 -18.01 -1.11 -2.49
N VAL A 212 -17.20 -1.11 -1.46
CA VAL A 212 -17.49 -0.49 -0.17
C VAL A 212 -17.62 1.01 -0.27
N LEU A 213 -16.72 1.65 -1.04
CA LEU A 213 -16.68 3.11 -1.14
C LEU A 213 -17.81 3.63 -2.01
N SER A 214 -18.13 2.94 -3.10
CA SER A 214 -19.17 3.36 -4.05
C SER A 214 -20.57 2.88 -3.69
N GLU A 215 -20.70 1.69 -3.09
CA GLU A 215 -22.02 1.04 -2.87
C GLU A 215 -22.28 0.64 -1.41
N GLY A 216 -21.31 0.82 -0.51
CA GLY A 216 -21.44 0.44 0.91
C GLY A 216 -21.49 -1.07 1.15
N LYS A 217 -21.06 -1.88 0.18
CA LYS A 217 -21.14 -3.35 0.23
C LYS A 217 -19.74 -3.98 0.21
N GLY A 218 -19.37 -4.70 1.26
CA GLY A 218 -18.18 -5.56 1.27
C GLY A 218 -18.49 -6.93 0.68
N GLY A 219 -17.51 -7.53 0.01
CA GLY A 219 -17.59 -8.87 -0.56
C GLY A 219 -16.23 -9.54 -0.71
N PRO A 220 -16.20 -10.85 -1.00
CA PRO A 220 -14.94 -11.54 -1.26
C PRO A 220 -14.36 -11.12 -2.61
N HIS A 221 -13.03 -10.95 -2.65
CA HIS A 221 -12.28 -10.61 -3.86
C HIS A 221 -10.86 -11.20 -3.79
N LYS A 222 -10.15 -11.20 -4.93
CA LYS A 222 -8.78 -11.73 -5.05
C LYS A 222 -7.72 -10.63 -5.14
N ILE A 223 -8.07 -9.36 -5.12
CA ILE A 223 -7.14 -8.23 -5.21
C ILE A 223 -6.54 -7.96 -3.83
N GLN A 224 -5.53 -8.74 -3.45
CA GLN A 224 -4.87 -8.60 -2.15
C GLN A 224 -4.25 -7.21 -1.98
N GLY A 225 -4.39 -6.63 -0.78
CA GLY A 225 -3.81 -5.34 -0.40
C GLY A 225 -4.75 -4.15 -0.44
N ILE A 226 -5.91 -4.29 -1.10
CA ILE A 226 -6.99 -3.29 -1.12
C ILE A 226 -8.33 -3.93 -0.74
N GLY A 227 -9.37 -3.13 -0.61
CA GLY A 227 -10.73 -3.65 -0.36
C GLY A 227 -10.88 -4.27 1.02
N ALA A 228 -10.69 -3.51 2.09
CA ALA A 228 -10.75 -4.00 3.48
C ALA A 228 -12.13 -4.51 3.93
N GLY A 229 -13.19 -4.26 3.14
CA GLY A 229 -14.57 -4.64 3.46
C GLY A 229 -15.31 -3.63 4.34
N PHE A 230 -14.68 -2.54 4.69
CA PHE A 230 -15.24 -1.41 5.44
C PHE A 230 -14.56 -0.10 5.03
N VAL A 231 -15.14 1.03 5.38
CA VAL A 231 -14.52 2.36 5.17
C VAL A 231 -13.54 2.62 6.33
N PRO A 232 -12.22 2.74 6.07
CA PRO A 232 -11.23 2.98 7.11
C PRO A 232 -11.38 4.37 7.74
N GLU A 233 -11.06 4.50 9.03
CA GLU A 233 -11.16 5.78 9.74
C GLU A 233 -10.16 6.83 9.22
N VAL A 234 -8.96 6.38 8.81
CA VAL A 234 -7.94 7.29 8.27
C VAL A 234 -8.20 7.72 6.83
N LEU A 235 -9.22 7.17 6.16
CA LEU A 235 -9.60 7.58 4.82
C LEU A 235 -10.42 8.88 4.85
N ASN A 236 -9.91 9.92 4.24
CA ASN A 236 -10.69 11.11 3.92
C ASN A 236 -11.59 10.84 2.72
N THR A 237 -12.87 10.54 2.97
CA THR A 237 -13.85 10.21 1.92
C THR A 237 -14.23 11.40 1.03
N LYS A 238 -13.72 12.60 1.32
CA LYS A 238 -13.94 13.81 0.50
C LYS A 238 -12.76 14.13 -0.42
N ILE A 239 -11.67 13.35 -0.35
CA ILE A 239 -10.46 13.68 -1.09
C ILE A 239 -10.52 13.22 -2.54
N TYR A 240 -11.18 12.11 -2.83
CA TYR A 240 -11.29 11.56 -4.17
C TYR A 240 -12.50 12.14 -4.92
N ASP A 241 -12.30 12.33 -6.22
CA ASP A 241 -13.29 12.88 -7.15
C ASP A 241 -14.02 11.78 -7.91
N GLU A 242 -13.40 10.58 -8.00
CA GLU A 242 -13.95 9.42 -8.70
C GLU A 242 -13.53 8.12 -7.99
N ILE A 243 -14.36 7.09 -8.12
CA ILE A 243 -14.07 5.73 -7.70
C ILE A 243 -14.16 4.82 -8.92
N ILE A 244 -13.11 4.04 -9.17
CA ILE A 244 -13.08 3.03 -10.23
C ILE A 244 -13.10 1.65 -9.61
N LYS A 245 -14.06 0.83 -10.04
CA LYS A 245 -14.19 -0.57 -9.62
C LYS A 245 -13.43 -1.46 -10.60
N ILE A 246 -12.56 -2.33 -10.10
CA ILE A 246 -11.71 -3.21 -10.92
C ILE A 246 -12.05 -4.67 -10.65
N GLU A 247 -12.23 -5.45 -11.70
CA GLU A 247 -12.39 -6.90 -11.62
C GLU A 247 -11.06 -7.61 -11.30
N ASN A 248 -11.14 -8.80 -10.70
CA ASN A 248 -9.94 -9.57 -10.36
C ASN A 248 -9.09 -9.89 -11.61
N GLU A 249 -9.75 -10.27 -12.67
CA GLU A 249 -9.13 -10.68 -13.95
C GLU A 249 -8.39 -9.52 -14.61
N ASP A 250 -8.95 -8.31 -14.55
CA ASP A 250 -8.32 -7.09 -15.08
C ASP A 250 -7.06 -6.72 -14.28
N ALA A 251 -7.11 -6.88 -12.96
CA ALA A 251 -5.95 -6.68 -12.11
C ALA A 251 -4.81 -7.65 -12.44
N PHE A 252 -5.11 -8.94 -12.62
CA PHE A 252 -4.12 -9.95 -13.01
C PHE A 252 -3.56 -9.69 -14.42
N ALA A 253 -4.43 -9.45 -15.40
CA ALA A 253 -4.03 -9.20 -16.76
C ALA A 253 -3.13 -7.98 -16.90
N THR A 254 -3.45 -6.90 -16.18
CA THR A 254 -2.68 -5.65 -16.25
C THR A 254 -1.34 -5.75 -15.53
N ALA A 255 -1.24 -6.47 -14.41
CA ALA A 255 0.05 -6.75 -13.79
C ALA A 255 0.96 -7.58 -14.71
N LYS A 256 0.40 -8.59 -15.40
CA LYS A 256 1.12 -9.37 -16.42
C LYS A 256 1.52 -8.53 -17.64
N LEU A 257 0.67 -7.59 -18.06
CA LEU A 257 0.94 -6.65 -19.16
C LEU A 257 2.18 -5.81 -18.84
N LEU A 258 2.23 -5.21 -17.64
CA LEU A 258 3.35 -4.37 -17.20
C LEU A 258 4.66 -5.17 -17.18
N ALA A 259 4.64 -6.39 -16.65
CA ALA A 259 5.81 -7.25 -16.63
C ALA A 259 6.32 -7.58 -18.05
N LYS A 260 5.41 -7.86 -18.99
CA LYS A 260 5.76 -8.22 -20.37
C LYS A 260 6.22 -7.04 -21.22
N GLN A 261 5.69 -5.85 -20.98
CA GLN A 261 5.96 -4.68 -21.82
C GLN A 261 7.02 -3.75 -21.27
N GLU A 262 7.08 -3.59 -19.93
CA GLU A 262 8.02 -2.67 -19.28
C GLU A 262 9.09 -3.39 -18.45
N GLY A 263 9.00 -4.72 -18.29
CA GLY A 263 9.95 -5.48 -17.46
C GLY A 263 9.79 -5.22 -15.96
N VAL A 264 8.62 -4.76 -15.53
CA VAL A 264 8.34 -4.38 -14.13
C VAL A 264 7.37 -5.37 -13.52
N LEU A 265 7.83 -6.18 -12.56
CA LEU A 265 7.03 -7.19 -11.89
C LEU A 265 6.38 -6.61 -10.64
N VAL A 266 5.05 -6.52 -10.64
CA VAL A 266 4.26 -5.91 -9.56
C VAL A 266 3.19 -6.83 -9.01
N GLY A 267 2.65 -6.49 -7.83
CA GLY A 267 1.58 -7.25 -7.20
C GLY A 267 0.20 -7.00 -7.82
N ILE A 268 -0.80 -7.72 -7.29
CA ILE A 268 -2.16 -7.73 -7.84
C ILE A 268 -2.82 -6.35 -7.73
N SER A 269 -2.71 -5.69 -6.57
CA SER A 269 -3.28 -4.35 -6.38
C SER A 269 -2.59 -3.28 -7.22
N SER A 270 -1.32 -3.48 -7.58
CA SER A 270 -0.62 -2.64 -8.54
C SER A 270 -1.23 -2.78 -9.95
N GLY A 271 -1.55 -4.01 -10.35
CA GLY A 271 -2.27 -4.28 -11.61
C GLY A 271 -3.64 -3.60 -11.63
N ALA A 272 -4.39 -3.66 -10.52
CA ALA A 272 -5.68 -2.99 -10.42
C ALA A 272 -5.55 -1.46 -10.55
N ALA A 273 -4.59 -0.85 -9.86
CA ALA A 273 -4.36 0.60 -9.93
C ALA A 273 -3.92 1.03 -11.35
N LEU A 274 -3.02 0.27 -11.98
CA LEU A 274 -2.58 0.54 -13.35
C LEU A 274 -3.72 0.37 -14.37
N HIS A 275 -4.61 -0.62 -14.18
CA HIS A 275 -5.78 -0.78 -15.04
C HIS A 275 -6.66 0.48 -15.01
N ALA A 276 -6.95 1.00 -13.83
CA ALA A 276 -7.68 2.26 -13.68
C ALA A 276 -6.97 3.43 -14.38
N ALA A 277 -5.63 3.50 -14.31
CA ALA A 277 -4.86 4.53 -14.99
C ALA A 277 -4.95 4.40 -16.51
N ILE A 278 -4.90 3.20 -17.06
CA ILE A 278 -5.08 2.92 -18.49
C ILE A 278 -6.49 3.33 -18.94
N GLU A 279 -7.54 3.00 -18.16
CA GLU A 279 -8.91 3.43 -18.48
C GLU A 279 -9.05 4.95 -18.48
N GLN A 280 -8.47 5.64 -17.51
CA GLN A 280 -8.42 7.12 -17.51
C GLN A 280 -7.63 7.67 -18.70
N ALA A 281 -6.52 7.05 -19.08
CA ALA A 281 -5.69 7.48 -20.21
C ALA A 281 -6.37 7.31 -21.59
N LYS A 282 -7.32 6.39 -21.70
CA LYS A 282 -8.12 6.19 -22.92
C LYS A 282 -9.22 7.24 -23.12
N LEU A 283 -9.58 7.98 -22.08
CA LEU A 283 -10.62 9.00 -22.17
C LEU A 283 -10.15 10.19 -23.03
N PRO A 284 -10.93 10.61 -24.04
CA PRO A 284 -10.53 11.73 -24.91
C PRO A 284 -10.23 13.03 -24.18
N GLU A 285 -10.93 13.30 -23.10
CA GLU A 285 -10.71 14.48 -22.25
C GLU A 285 -9.38 14.48 -21.50
N ASN A 286 -8.73 13.31 -21.42
CA ASN A 286 -7.44 13.16 -20.75
C ASN A 286 -6.26 13.15 -21.73
N LYS A 287 -6.49 13.41 -23.00
CA LYS A 287 -5.42 13.58 -24.00
C LYS A 287 -4.44 14.66 -23.55
N GLY A 288 -3.14 14.34 -23.56
CA GLY A 288 -2.06 15.23 -23.16
C GLY A 288 -1.95 15.48 -21.66
N ARG A 289 -2.76 14.81 -20.83
CA ARG A 289 -2.67 14.90 -19.38
C ARG A 289 -1.63 13.95 -18.80
N THR A 290 -1.13 14.31 -17.62
CA THR A 290 -0.21 13.49 -16.83
C THR A 290 -0.97 12.76 -15.73
N ILE A 291 -0.95 11.43 -15.80
CA ILE A 291 -1.60 10.51 -14.85
C ILE A 291 -0.52 9.83 -14.02
N VAL A 292 -0.56 10.03 -12.71
CA VAL A 292 0.34 9.36 -11.77
C VAL A 292 -0.44 8.27 -11.04
N VAL A 293 0.05 7.04 -11.10
CA VAL A 293 -0.53 5.89 -10.40
C VAL A 293 0.47 5.25 -9.46
N LEU A 294 0.07 4.99 -8.21
CA LEU A 294 0.92 4.35 -7.23
C LEU A 294 0.78 2.83 -7.30
N LEU A 295 1.91 2.15 -7.50
CA LEU A 295 2.02 0.69 -7.52
C LEU A 295 2.62 0.19 -6.21
N PRO A 296 1.80 -0.45 -5.33
CA PRO A 296 2.15 -0.64 -3.92
C PRO A 296 3.31 -1.58 -3.63
N ASP A 297 3.49 -2.67 -4.41
CA ASP A 297 4.45 -3.72 -4.06
C ASP A 297 4.95 -4.53 -5.27
N THR A 298 5.90 -5.45 -4.97
CA THR A 298 6.47 -6.40 -5.94
C THR A 298 5.56 -7.60 -6.19
N GLY A 299 5.69 -8.20 -7.38
CA GLY A 299 5.03 -9.46 -7.74
C GLY A 299 5.55 -10.70 -7.00
N ASP A 300 6.76 -10.65 -6.44
CA ASP A 300 7.42 -11.80 -5.79
C ASP A 300 6.65 -12.39 -4.61
N ARG A 301 5.70 -11.66 -4.06
CA ARG A 301 4.85 -12.08 -2.94
C ARG A 301 3.63 -12.89 -3.36
N TYR A 302 3.45 -13.13 -4.66
CA TYR A 302 2.21 -13.67 -5.24
C TYR A 302 2.42 -14.90 -6.11
N TYR A 303 3.58 -15.59 -6.04
CA TYR A 303 3.91 -16.73 -6.89
C TYR A 303 2.90 -17.88 -6.80
N SER A 304 2.28 -18.11 -5.65
CA SER A 304 1.26 -19.14 -5.45
C SER A 304 -0.17 -18.67 -5.77
N THR A 305 -0.33 -17.49 -6.35
CA THR A 305 -1.65 -16.94 -6.69
C THR A 305 -1.94 -17.03 -8.21
N PRO A 306 -3.21 -16.82 -8.63
CA PRO A 306 -3.58 -16.77 -10.04
C PRO A 306 -2.81 -15.75 -10.88
N LEU A 307 -2.12 -14.81 -10.25
CA LEU A 307 -1.22 -13.89 -10.97
C LEU A 307 -0.12 -14.65 -11.75
N PHE A 308 0.34 -15.80 -11.25
CA PHE A 308 1.44 -16.57 -11.85
C PHE A 308 1.05 -18.00 -12.22
N THR A 309 -0.04 -18.55 -11.72
CA THR A 309 -0.39 -19.97 -11.89
C THR A 309 -1.41 -20.22 -12.99
N GLU A 310 -1.88 -19.20 -13.71
CA GLU A 310 -2.84 -19.31 -14.83
C GLU A 310 -2.29 -18.70 -16.13
#